data_66f0a5ffa28f2e9041a7cda35f63eace
#
_entry.id   66f0a5ffa28f2e9041a7cda35f63eace
#
_cell.length_a   1.000
_cell.length_b   1.000
_cell.length_c   1.000
_cell.angle_alpha   90.00
_cell.angle_beta   90.00
_cell.angle_gamma   90.00
#
_symmetry.space_group_name_H-M   'P 1'
#
loop_
_entity.id
_entity.type
_entity.pdbx_description
1 polymer ?
#
loop_
_entity_poly.entity_id
_entity_poly.type
_entity_poly.pdbx_seq_one_letter_code
_entity_poly.pdbx_strand_id
1 'polypeptide(L)'
;MTRNQPSPVAAARCSPDDACSSRVPLADRPLLSFVEAVKVMALFKVMANDTRIRLLHHLVRSGEATVTDLAKTLGMKPQAVSNQLTRLSDTGMLRSRRDGNNMYYRVVNGCVAPLLDLALCLMEDEGRAKNGG
;
A
#
# COMPACT_ATOMS: atom_id res chain seq x y z
N MET A 1 -25.28 7.55 -19.44
CA MET A 1 -24.82 7.21 -19.46
C MET A 1 -24.04 6.67 -18.97
N THR A 2 -23.87 6.25 -18.82
CA THR A 2 -23.25 5.82 -18.35
C THR A 2 -22.36 5.40 -18.47
N ARG A 3 -22.03 5.44 -18.73
CA ARG A 3 -21.28 5.19 -18.99
C ARG A 3 -20.40 4.66 -18.81
N ASN A 4 -20.09 4.67 -18.95
CA ASN A 4 -18.83 4.33 -19.00
C ASN A 4 -18.16 4.04 -17.78
N GLN A 5 -18.74 3.26 -16.96
CA GLN A 5 -18.15 2.77 -15.76
C GLN A 5 -17.09 1.78 -16.13
N PRO A 6 -15.83 1.98 -15.73
CA PRO A 6 -14.83 0.94 -15.92
C PRO A 6 -15.28 -0.29 -15.17
N SER A 7 -14.90 -1.45 -15.65
CA SER A 7 -15.24 -2.67 -14.96
C SER A 7 -14.63 -2.62 -13.55
N PRO A 8 -15.25 -3.27 -12.56
CA PRO A 8 -14.70 -3.28 -11.21
C PRO A 8 -13.25 -3.78 -11.15
N VAL A 9 -12.90 -4.72 -12.01
CA VAL A 9 -11.55 -5.23 -12.06
C VAL A 9 -10.57 -4.16 -12.52
N ALA A 10 -10.90 -3.45 -13.58
CA ALA A 10 -10.05 -2.38 -14.08
C ALA A 10 -9.97 -1.24 -13.08
N ALA A 11 -11.07 -0.91 -12.42
CA ALA A 11 -11.11 0.16 -11.44
C ALA A 11 -10.30 -0.19 -10.19
N ALA A 12 -10.12 -1.47 -9.90
CA ALA A 12 -9.40 -1.89 -8.70
C ALA A 12 -7.88 -1.79 -8.85
N ARG A 13 -7.39 -1.61 -10.07
CA ARG A 13 -5.95 -1.55 -10.30
C ARG A 13 -5.47 -0.13 -10.46
N CYS A 14 -4.53 0.25 -9.61
CA CYS A 14 -3.79 1.49 -9.77
C CYS A 14 -2.39 1.13 -10.21
N SER A 15 -1.98 1.55 -11.39
CA SER A 15 -0.60 1.39 -11.77
C SER A 15 0.24 2.46 -11.06
N PRO A 16 1.55 2.27 -10.98
CA PRO A 16 2.41 3.28 -10.34
C PRO A 16 2.30 4.65 -11.00
N ASP A 17 1.95 4.67 -12.28
CA ASP A 17 1.86 5.91 -13.04
C ASP A 17 0.48 6.55 -12.98
N ASP A 18 -0.53 5.81 -12.52
CA ASP A 18 -1.89 6.32 -12.43
C ASP A 18 -2.12 6.99 -11.10
N ALA A 19 -2.56 8.20 -11.14
CA ALA A 19 -2.98 8.87 -9.92
C ALA A 19 -4.31 8.28 -9.47
N CYS A 20 -4.41 7.97 -8.20
CA CYS A 20 -5.67 7.49 -7.63
C CYS A 20 -6.76 8.57 -7.68
N SER A 21 -6.35 9.81 -7.91
CA SER A 21 -7.27 10.93 -8.05
C SER A 21 -8.22 10.78 -9.24
N SER A 22 -7.93 9.91 -10.20
CA SER A 22 -8.81 9.67 -11.32
C SER A 22 -10.03 8.84 -10.96
N ARG A 23 -10.08 8.31 -9.76
CA ARG A 23 -11.19 7.48 -9.33
C ARG A 23 -12.38 8.32 -8.91
N VAL A 24 -13.55 7.68 -8.90
CA VAL A 24 -14.75 8.33 -8.41
C VAL A 24 -14.56 8.74 -6.95
N PRO A 25 -14.86 10.00 -6.61
CA PRO A 25 -14.74 10.43 -5.21
C PRO A 25 -15.59 9.56 -4.28
N LEU A 26 -15.11 9.37 -3.07
CA LEU A 26 -15.79 8.52 -2.09
C LEU A 26 -17.23 8.97 -1.85
N ALA A 27 -17.44 10.28 -1.78
CA ALA A 27 -18.77 10.84 -1.51
C ALA A 27 -19.79 10.51 -2.62
N ASP A 28 -19.29 10.25 -3.84
CA ASP A 28 -20.14 9.97 -4.99
C ASP A 28 -20.36 8.48 -5.23
N ARG A 29 -19.72 7.64 -4.42
CA ARG A 29 -19.88 6.19 -4.52
C ARG A 29 -21.11 5.75 -3.74
N PRO A 30 -21.77 4.67 -4.20
CA PRO A 30 -22.80 4.05 -3.36
C PRO A 30 -22.20 3.63 -2.01
N LEU A 31 -23.04 3.56 -1.00
CA LEU A 31 -22.59 3.07 0.30
C LEU A 31 -21.99 1.68 0.13
N LEU A 32 -20.88 1.44 0.78
CA LEU A 32 -20.21 0.14 0.71
C LEU A 32 -21.13 -0.95 1.21
N SER A 33 -21.18 -2.04 0.45
CA SER A 33 -21.88 -3.24 0.89
C SER A 33 -21.11 -3.89 2.03
N PHE A 34 -21.76 -4.82 2.73
CA PHE A 34 -21.10 -5.60 3.77
C PHE A 34 -19.85 -6.31 3.22
N VAL A 35 -19.98 -6.92 2.04
CA VAL A 35 -18.86 -7.65 1.42
C VAL A 35 -17.71 -6.71 1.09
N GLU A 36 -18.01 -5.55 0.53
CA GLU A 36 -16.98 -4.56 0.22
C GLU A 36 -16.29 -4.08 1.49
N ALA A 37 -17.06 -3.81 2.53
CA ALA A 37 -16.50 -3.36 3.80
C ALA A 37 -15.56 -4.42 4.40
N VAL A 38 -15.94 -5.69 4.30
CA VAL A 38 -15.08 -6.79 4.79
C VAL A 38 -13.77 -6.84 4.02
N LYS A 39 -13.83 -6.63 2.72
CA LYS A 39 -12.60 -6.62 1.90
C LYS A 39 -11.68 -5.45 2.25
N VAL A 40 -12.27 -4.28 2.47
CA VAL A 40 -11.50 -3.12 2.89
C VAL A 40 -10.88 -3.36 4.27
N MET A 41 -11.66 -3.93 5.18
CA MET A 41 -11.16 -4.28 6.51
C MET A 41 -9.97 -5.23 6.42
N ALA A 42 -10.04 -6.24 5.57
CA ALA A 42 -8.96 -7.20 5.38
C ALA A 42 -7.69 -6.50 4.90
N LEU A 43 -7.84 -5.54 4.00
CA LEU A 43 -6.72 -4.73 3.52
C LEU A 43 -6.08 -3.97 4.67
N PHE A 44 -6.89 -3.31 5.48
CA PHE A 44 -6.36 -2.56 6.63
C PHE A 44 -5.71 -3.47 7.67
N LYS A 45 -6.20 -4.68 7.83
CA LYS A 45 -5.54 -5.65 8.72
C LYS A 45 -4.14 -6.00 8.25
N VAL A 46 -3.95 -6.13 6.94
CA VAL A 46 -2.62 -6.36 6.39
C VAL A 46 -1.73 -5.16 6.65
N MET A 47 -2.28 -3.96 6.49
CA MET A 47 -1.52 -2.73 6.70
C MET A 47 -1.25 -2.41 8.17
N ALA A 48 -2.02 -3.00 9.08
CA ALA A 48 -1.92 -2.69 10.51
C ALA A 48 -0.76 -3.45 11.15
N ASN A 49 0.44 -3.17 10.68
CA ASN A 49 1.67 -3.78 11.17
C ASN A 49 2.82 -2.82 10.90
N ASP A 50 3.51 -2.42 11.94
CA ASP A 50 4.55 -1.40 11.84
C ASP A 50 5.67 -1.80 10.89
N THR A 51 6.08 -3.04 10.92
CA THR A 51 7.15 -3.55 10.04
C THR A 51 6.72 -3.45 8.58
N ARG A 52 5.50 -3.86 8.27
CA ARG A 52 4.99 -3.81 6.90
C ARG A 52 4.90 -2.38 6.39
N ILE A 53 4.43 -1.47 7.24
CA ILE A 53 4.35 -0.05 6.88
C ILE A 53 5.75 0.50 6.58
N ARG A 54 6.72 0.18 7.42
CA ARG A 54 8.11 0.62 7.21
C ARG A 54 8.71 0.02 5.94
N LEU A 55 8.43 -1.25 5.67
CA LEU A 55 8.88 -1.90 4.44
C LEU A 55 8.31 -1.21 3.20
N LEU A 56 7.00 -0.95 3.22
CA LEU A 56 6.35 -0.27 2.11
C LEU A 56 6.90 1.13 1.90
N HIS A 57 7.10 1.86 2.99
CA HIS A 57 7.65 3.21 2.90
C HIS A 57 9.06 3.19 2.31
N HIS A 58 9.89 2.27 2.78
CA HIS A 58 11.25 2.14 2.24
C HIS A 58 11.21 1.86 0.73
N LEU A 59 10.34 0.93 0.32
CA LEU A 59 10.24 0.57 -1.10
C LEU A 59 9.71 1.71 -1.95
N VAL A 60 8.77 2.49 -1.42
CA VAL A 60 8.29 3.68 -2.13
C VAL A 60 9.43 4.68 -2.32
N ARG A 61 10.27 4.86 -1.30
CA ARG A 61 11.38 5.80 -1.36
C ARG A 61 12.50 5.34 -2.30
N SER A 62 12.86 4.08 -2.21
CA SER A 62 14.01 3.55 -2.97
C SER A 62 13.64 3.04 -4.35
N GLY A 63 12.36 2.79 -4.59
CA GLY A 63 11.89 2.20 -5.83
C GLY A 63 11.99 0.69 -5.83
N GLU A 64 13.10 0.14 -5.38
CA GLU A 64 13.35 -1.29 -5.42
C GLU A 64 14.41 -1.63 -4.38
N ALA A 65 14.30 -2.79 -3.74
CA ALA A 65 15.29 -3.22 -2.77
C ALA A 65 15.28 -4.75 -2.62
N THR A 66 16.41 -5.27 -2.17
CA THR A 66 16.55 -6.69 -1.85
C THR A 66 16.18 -6.94 -0.40
N VAL A 67 15.94 -8.22 -0.08
CA VAL A 67 15.69 -8.63 1.31
C VAL A 67 16.85 -8.19 2.21
N THR A 68 18.08 -8.37 1.73
CA THR A 68 19.26 -8.00 2.50
C THR A 68 19.31 -6.50 2.81
N ASP A 69 19.02 -5.67 1.81
CA ASP A 69 18.99 -4.21 1.99
C ASP A 69 17.92 -3.81 3.01
N LEU A 70 16.74 -4.38 2.89
CA LEU A 70 15.63 -4.08 3.78
C LEU A 70 15.94 -4.53 5.21
N ALA A 71 16.50 -5.72 5.35
CA ALA A 71 16.87 -6.25 6.66
C ALA A 71 17.89 -5.35 7.36
N LYS A 72 18.88 -4.90 6.61
CA LYS A 72 19.90 -3.99 7.14
C LYS A 72 19.29 -2.67 7.59
N THR A 73 18.50 -2.07 6.72
CA THR A 73 17.90 -0.76 6.98
C THR A 73 16.96 -0.80 8.17
N LEU A 74 16.18 -1.87 8.31
CA LEU A 74 15.20 -1.97 9.38
C LEU A 74 15.73 -2.64 10.64
N GLY A 75 16.98 -3.14 10.60
CA GLY A 75 17.57 -3.83 11.75
C GLY A 75 16.86 -5.14 12.06
N MET A 76 16.46 -5.87 11.04
CA MET A 76 15.72 -7.11 11.19
C MET A 76 16.48 -8.27 10.57
N LYS A 77 16.11 -9.49 10.97
CA LYS A 77 16.65 -10.69 10.34
C LYS A 77 16.07 -10.85 8.94
N PRO A 78 16.87 -11.27 7.95
CA PRO A 78 16.37 -11.46 6.59
C PRO A 78 15.15 -12.36 6.49
N GLN A 79 15.08 -13.43 7.29
CA GLN A 79 13.94 -14.34 7.27
C GLN A 79 12.65 -13.63 7.68
N ALA A 80 12.73 -12.78 8.70
CA ALA A 80 11.56 -12.02 9.15
C ALA A 80 11.10 -11.05 8.07
N VAL A 81 12.03 -10.37 7.40
CA VAL A 81 11.71 -9.48 6.29
C VAL A 81 11.07 -10.26 5.14
N SER A 82 11.67 -11.40 4.78
CA SER A 82 11.15 -12.23 3.70
C SER A 82 9.72 -12.66 3.95
N ASN A 83 9.41 -13.06 5.19
CA ASN A 83 8.05 -13.46 5.55
C ASN A 83 7.05 -12.32 5.37
N GLN A 84 7.43 -11.11 5.76
CA GLN A 84 6.56 -9.95 5.61
C GLN A 84 6.37 -9.56 4.14
N LEU A 85 7.44 -9.64 3.35
CA LEU A 85 7.37 -9.35 1.92
C LEU A 85 6.45 -10.33 1.20
N THR A 86 6.48 -11.60 1.58
CA THR A 86 5.59 -12.61 1.02
C THR A 86 4.13 -12.25 1.28
N ARG A 87 3.82 -11.85 2.52
CA ARG A 87 2.47 -11.44 2.89
C ARG A 87 2.00 -10.25 2.04
N LEU A 88 2.87 -9.27 1.87
CA LEU A 88 2.53 -8.08 1.07
C LEU A 88 2.40 -8.43 -0.41
N SER A 89 3.22 -9.33 -0.91
CA SER A 89 3.13 -9.78 -2.30
C SER A 89 1.83 -10.51 -2.57
N ASP A 90 1.35 -11.28 -1.59
CA ASP A 90 0.08 -12.01 -1.72
C ASP A 90 -1.11 -11.06 -1.87
N THR A 91 -0.99 -9.83 -1.39
CA THR A 91 -2.06 -8.83 -1.54
C THR A 91 -2.03 -8.12 -2.89
N GLY A 92 -0.98 -8.34 -3.68
CA GLY A 92 -0.80 -7.64 -4.95
C GLY A 92 -0.15 -6.28 -4.83
N MET A 93 0.26 -5.86 -3.64
CA MET A 93 0.92 -4.57 -3.45
C MET A 93 2.34 -4.56 -3.98
N LEU A 94 3.01 -5.69 -3.90
CA LEU A 94 4.41 -5.83 -4.30
C LEU A 94 4.56 -6.83 -5.41
N ARG A 95 5.61 -6.65 -6.17
CA ARG A 95 6.11 -7.67 -7.09
C ARG A 95 7.60 -7.85 -6.87
N SER A 96 8.07 -9.05 -7.18
CA SER A 96 9.48 -9.36 -7.09
C SER A 96 10.02 -9.68 -8.48
N ARG A 97 11.31 -9.45 -8.66
CA ARG A 97 12.03 -9.92 -9.82
C ARG A 97 13.35 -10.50 -9.35
N ARG A 98 13.83 -11.49 -10.08
CA ARG A 98 15.11 -12.11 -9.79
C ARG A 98 16.17 -11.52 -10.71
N ASP A 99 17.32 -11.20 -10.14
CA ASP A 99 18.49 -10.79 -10.90
C ASP A 99 19.69 -11.52 -10.29
N GLY A 100 20.14 -12.58 -10.96
CA GLY A 100 21.18 -13.45 -10.43
C GLY A 100 20.67 -14.16 -9.18
N ASN A 101 21.37 -14.01 -8.08
CA ASN A 101 21.00 -14.63 -6.81
C ASN A 101 20.14 -13.72 -5.95
N ASN A 102 19.82 -12.52 -6.43
CA ASN A 102 19.09 -11.54 -5.66
C ASN A 102 17.64 -11.44 -6.08
N MET A 103 16.76 -11.30 -5.10
CA MET A 103 15.36 -11.00 -5.35
C MET A 103 15.11 -9.54 -4.99
N TYR A 104 14.63 -8.78 -5.95
CA TYR A 104 14.28 -7.37 -5.79
C TYR A 104 12.79 -7.23 -5.66
N TYR A 105 12.35 -6.42 -4.72
CA TYR A 105 10.93 -6.17 -4.48
C TYR A 105 10.64 -4.71 -4.78
N ARG A 106 9.45 -4.45 -5.31
CA ARG A 106 8.99 -3.09 -5.56
C ARG A 106 7.49 -2.99 -5.36
N VAL A 107 7.04 -1.80 -5.03
CA VAL A 107 5.60 -1.51 -4.93
C VAL A 107 5.07 -1.30 -6.33
N VAL A 108 4.02 -2.03 -6.69
CA VAL A 108 3.42 -1.93 -8.02
C VAL A 108 2.01 -1.35 -7.99
N ASN A 109 1.44 -1.15 -6.81
CA ASN A 109 0.12 -0.55 -6.70
C ASN A 109 0.27 0.94 -6.42
N GLY A 110 -0.24 1.77 -7.33
CA GLY A 110 -0.09 3.22 -7.23
C GLY A 110 -0.87 3.86 -6.08
N CYS A 111 -1.71 3.10 -5.39
CA CYS A 111 -2.46 3.63 -4.25
C CYS A 111 -1.71 3.52 -2.92
N VAL A 112 -0.62 2.76 -2.88
CA VAL A 112 0.10 2.55 -1.62
C VAL A 112 0.71 3.85 -1.10
N ALA A 113 1.43 4.58 -1.93
CA ALA A 113 2.06 5.83 -1.51
C ALA A 113 1.02 6.88 -1.08
N PRO A 114 -0.05 7.13 -1.85
CA PRO A 114 -1.09 8.07 -1.39
C PRO A 114 -1.76 7.62 -0.09
N LEU A 115 -1.96 6.32 0.09
CA LEU A 115 -2.58 5.81 1.31
C LEU A 115 -1.71 6.11 2.53
N LEU A 116 -0.41 5.87 2.44
CA LEU A 116 0.52 6.17 3.53
C LEU A 116 0.62 7.66 3.78
N ASP A 117 0.64 8.46 2.72
CA ASP A 117 0.63 9.92 2.84
C ASP A 117 -0.59 10.41 3.62
N LEU A 118 -1.76 9.89 3.28
CA LEU A 118 -2.99 10.29 3.96
C LEU A 118 -3.02 9.83 5.41
N ALA A 119 -2.47 8.66 5.69
CA ALA A 119 -2.35 8.19 7.06
C ALA A 119 -1.47 9.12 7.90
N LEU A 120 -0.34 9.55 7.33
CA LEU A 120 0.53 10.51 8.00
C LEU A 120 -0.16 11.86 8.19
N CYS A 121 -0.90 12.29 7.19
CA CYS A 121 -1.68 13.52 7.25
C CYS A 121 -2.68 13.48 8.41
N LEU A 122 -3.38 12.36 8.56
CA LEU A 122 -4.32 12.17 9.67
C LEU A 122 -3.63 12.30 11.02
N MET A 123 -2.45 11.71 11.17
CA MET A 123 -1.69 11.80 12.41
C MET A 123 -1.26 13.22 12.70
N GLU A 124 -0.80 13.93 11.70
CA GLU A 124 -0.37 15.31 11.85
C GLU A 124 -1.51 16.22 12.22
N ASP A 125 -2.67 16.03 11.59
CA ASP A 125 -3.88 16.81 11.90
C ASP A 125 -4.36 16.53 13.32
N GLU A 126 -4.30 15.27 13.76
CA GLU A 126 -4.68 14.90 15.10
C GLU A 126 -3.79 15.60 16.14
N GLY A 127 -2.49 15.60 15.89
CA GLY A 127 -1.56 16.31 16.75
C GLY A 127 -1.82 17.81 16.78
N ARG A 128 -2.16 18.38 15.65
CA ARG A 128 -2.47 19.81 15.56
C ARG A 128 -3.75 20.15 16.31
N ALA A 129 -4.77 19.32 16.20
CA ALA A 129 -6.03 19.54 16.91
C ALA A 129 -5.83 19.51 18.42
N LYS A 130 -5.00 18.60 18.92
CA LYS A 130 -4.71 18.51 20.34
C LYS A 130 -3.95 19.73 20.83
N ASN A 131 -3.02 20.24 20.01
CA ASN A 131 -2.21 21.39 20.39
C ASN A 131 -2.97 22.71 20.20
N GLY A 132 -3.91 22.72 19.27
CA GLY A 132 -4.67 23.92 18.97
C GLY A 132 -5.94 24.07 19.80
N GLY A 133 -6.28 23.03 20.53
CA GLY A 133 -7.47 23.04 21.34
C GLY A 133 -7.37 23.93 22.51
#